data_665d027e86cfd72fc800d12ba8025160
#
_entry.id   665d027e86cfd72fc800d12ba8025160
#
_cell.length_a   1.000
_cell.length_b   1.000
_cell.length_c   1.000
_cell.angle_alpha   90.00
_cell.angle_beta   90.00
_cell.angle_gamma   90.00
#
_symmetry.space_group_name_H-M   'P 1'
#
loop_
_entity.id
_entity.type
_entity.pdbx_description
1 polymer ?
#
loop_
_entity_poly.entity_id
_entity_poly.type
_entity_poly.pdbx_seq_one_letter_code
_entity_poly.pdbx_strand_id
1 'polypeptide(L)'
;MHRRTLLTTALAAPLARPALAQTNRARTLRFMPQAALANLDPIFSPSTIITTHGYCVFDTLYGANRALQPRPQMAEGHSVEDDGKLVKIRLRDGVRWHDGEPVRAQDCVASIKRWASRDGFGQILMRATAELSAADDRTIQFRLHRRFPALFDALAKPGASPCFMMPERIASNPGDRSLGLEHMIGSGPWRFIASEYVQGSRSHYARNDAYVPRDEPAEAASGGKRVHFDRLEMIWIPDGGTAAAALRTGEIDWIEYPLPDLVPVLERDRNTQTQIYDPNGFLGFLRFNHLHAPFNDVRVRRAIRDVIVQSDFMSAVALQGDWQECHAMFPCGLPGVVEFPPAARGEAAMERARAALREAGYAGEPIIHINPSDFPAVTQQGRLTVELMRKLGVNIQPIEADWATILARRANRNPPAQGGWHLHNTNGPAATIANPAVSFAIRMNGQAAWPGWPTDADAEAQVEAWINADDQAGQDVAMRRLQEITWESLPFAPTGLFQLRTAFRRDLTGVLQGPNPFLWNLRRG
;
A
#
# COMPACT_ATOMS: atom_id res chain seq x y z
N MET A 1 -34.00 -54.51 -62.17
CA MET A 1 -33.19 -53.30 -61.97
C MET A 1 -33.77 -52.56 -60.78
N HIS A 2 -33.16 -52.68 -59.60
CA HIS A 2 -33.68 -52.13 -58.38
C HIS A 2 -32.71 -51.01 -57.89
N ARG A 3 -33.17 -49.77 -57.81
CA ARG A 3 -32.44 -48.68 -57.20
C ARG A 3 -32.66 -48.68 -55.68
N ARG A 4 -31.60 -48.82 -54.93
CA ARG A 4 -31.59 -48.69 -53.48
C ARG A 4 -31.51 -47.23 -53.08
N THR A 5 -32.48 -46.76 -52.32
CA THR A 5 -32.50 -45.45 -51.66
C THR A 5 -31.70 -45.55 -50.34
N LEU A 6 -30.62 -44.80 -50.21
CA LEU A 6 -29.88 -44.63 -48.95
C LEU A 6 -30.50 -43.48 -48.15
N LEU A 7 -31.07 -43.82 -47.00
CA LEU A 7 -31.47 -42.83 -45.98
C LEU A 7 -30.22 -42.43 -45.17
N THR A 8 -29.84 -41.18 -45.25
CA THR A 8 -28.84 -40.56 -44.38
C THR A 8 -29.53 -40.06 -43.11
N THR A 9 -29.33 -40.72 -42.01
CA THR A 9 -29.69 -40.27 -40.66
C THR A 9 -28.62 -39.28 -40.18
N ALA A 10 -28.96 -37.99 -40.14
CA ALA A 10 -28.12 -36.98 -39.50
C ALA A 10 -28.28 -37.09 -37.98
N LEU A 11 -27.22 -37.50 -37.29
CA LEU A 11 -27.13 -37.41 -35.83
C LEU A 11 -26.97 -35.93 -35.44
N ALA A 12 -28.00 -35.37 -34.81
CA ALA A 12 -27.89 -34.11 -34.09
C ALA A 12 -27.14 -34.33 -32.81
N ALA A 13 -25.86 -33.94 -32.76
CA ALA A 13 -25.09 -33.87 -31.52
C ALA A 13 -25.61 -32.72 -30.65
N PRO A 14 -25.86 -32.90 -29.35
CA PRO A 14 -26.38 -31.84 -28.51
C PRO A 14 -25.32 -30.75 -28.27
N LEU A 15 -25.62 -29.51 -28.64
CA LEU A 15 -24.89 -28.30 -28.29
C LEU A 15 -25.07 -27.99 -26.79
N ALA A 16 -24.53 -28.81 -25.89
CA ALA A 16 -24.64 -28.66 -24.44
C ALA A 16 -23.42 -28.00 -23.79
N ARG A 17 -22.53 -27.35 -24.59
CA ARG A 17 -21.30 -26.73 -24.07
C ARG A 17 -21.39 -25.26 -23.63
N PRO A 18 -22.31 -24.40 -24.02
CA PRO A 18 -22.29 -22.99 -23.54
C PRO A 18 -22.83 -22.82 -22.12
N ALA A 19 -23.76 -23.66 -21.64
CA ALA A 19 -24.39 -23.47 -20.32
C ALA A 19 -23.47 -23.79 -19.13
N LEU A 20 -22.61 -24.80 -19.23
CA LEU A 20 -21.64 -25.15 -18.18
C LEU A 20 -20.48 -24.13 -18.09
N ALA A 21 -20.06 -23.57 -19.23
CA ALA A 21 -19.06 -22.51 -19.26
C ALA A 21 -19.61 -21.18 -18.69
N GLN A 22 -20.87 -20.86 -18.92
CA GLN A 22 -21.55 -19.69 -18.35
C GLN A 22 -21.77 -19.82 -16.85
N THR A 23 -22.16 -21.00 -16.33
CA THR A 23 -22.33 -21.22 -14.88
C THR A 23 -21.00 -21.14 -14.14
N ASN A 24 -19.90 -21.70 -14.68
CA ASN A 24 -18.57 -21.58 -14.09
C ASN A 24 -18.07 -20.13 -14.08
N ARG A 25 -18.37 -19.35 -15.11
CA ARG A 25 -18.01 -17.94 -15.20
C ARG A 25 -18.76 -17.08 -14.17
N ALA A 26 -20.03 -17.31 -13.96
CA ALA A 26 -20.86 -16.58 -12.99
C ALA A 26 -20.37 -16.78 -11.55
N ARG A 27 -19.70 -17.89 -11.24
CA ARG A 27 -19.20 -18.25 -9.90
C ARG A 27 -17.70 -17.98 -9.68
N THR A 28 -16.98 -17.49 -10.72
CA THR A 28 -15.55 -17.17 -10.66
C THR A 28 -15.33 -15.67 -10.77
N LEU A 29 -14.55 -15.10 -9.85
CA LEU A 29 -14.02 -13.76 -9.92
C LEU A 29 -12.62 -13.78 -10.53
N ARG A 30 -12.39 -13.05 -11.61
CA ARG A 30 -11.09 -12.92 -12.27
C ARG A 30 -10.54 -11.52 -12.05
N PHE A 31 -9.51 -11.44 -11.25
CA PHE A 31 -8.87 -10.19 -10.84
C PHE A 31 -7.48 -10.08 -11.45
N MET A 32 -7.19 -8.94 -12.06
CA MET A 32 -5.85 -8.60 -12.51
C MET A 32 -5.20 -7.64 -11.51
N PRO A 33 -4.20 -8.10 -10.74
CA PRO A 33 -3.45 -7.27 -9.80
C PRO A 33 -2.47 -6.34 -10.53
N GLN A 34 -1.91 -5.38 -9.80
CA GLN A 34 -0.90 -4.44 -10.31
C GLN A 34 0.45 -5.11 -10.65
N ALA A 35 0.72 -6.26 -10.10
CA ALA A 35 1.96 -7.02 -10.29
C ALA A 35 1.72 -8.52 -10.12
N ALA A 36 2.64 -9.32 -10.66
CA ALA A 36 2.62 -10.76 -10.47
C ALA A 36 2.92 -11.16 -9.02
N LEU A 37 2.20 -12.14 -8.48
CA LEU A 37 2.47 -12.71 -7.16
C LEU A 37 3.70 -13.63 -7.25
N ALA A 38 4.83 -13.17 -6.74
CA ALA A 38 6.09 -13.90 -6.76
C ALA A 38 6.53 -14.43 -5.39
N ASN A 39 6.05 -13.84 -4.31
CA ASN A 39 6.30 -14.24 -2.93
C ASN A 39 4.96 -14.39 -2.20
N LEU A 40 4.85 -15.38 -1.33
CA LEU A 40 3.61 -15.70 -0.63
C LEU A 40 3.62 -15.26 0.84
N ASP A 41 4.79 -14.93 1.39
CA ASP A 41 4.92 -14.55 2.78
C ASP A 41 4.69 -13.04 2.99
N PRO A 42 3.61 -12.66 3.69
CA PRO A 42 3.19 -11.26 3.79
C PRO A 42 4.12 -10.36 4.62
N ILE A 43 5.10 -10.91 5.34
CA ILE A 43 6.09 -10.09 6.07
C ILE A 43 7.40 -9.87 5.30
N PHE A 44 7.60 -10.56 4.17
CA PHE A 44 8.87 -10.51 3.42
C PHE A 44 8.95 -9.41 2.37
N SER A 45 7.82 -8.83 1.99
CA SER A 45 7.80 -7.74 1.03
C SER A 45 6.62 -6.79 1.30
N PRO A 46 6.83 -5.48 1.18
CA PRO A 46 5.77 -4.49 1.35
C PRO A 46 4.87 -4.35 0.11
N SER A 47 4.98 -5.24 -0.87
CA SER A 47 4.23 -5.17 -2.13
C SER A 47 2.74 -5.37 -1.92
N THR A 48 1.90 -4.52 -2.53
CA THR A 48 0.44 -4.58 -2.43
C THR A 48 -0.12 -5.93 -2.85
N ILE A 49 0.42 -6.57 -3.89
CA ILE A 49 -0.06 -7.90 -4.32
C ILE A 49 0.13 -8.97 -3.24
N ILE A 50 1.22 -8.90 -2.46
CA ILE A 50 1.47 -9.82 -1.35
C ILE A 50 0.52 -9.52 -0.18
N THR A 51 0.24 -8.25 0.10
CA THR A 51 -0.78 -7.84 1.07
C THR A 51 -2.18 -8.30 0.64
N THR A 52 -2.52 -8.18 -0.65
CA THR A 52 -3.79 -8.67 -1.22
C THR A 52 -3.92 -10.19 -1.06
N HIS A 53 -2.86 -10.95 -1.40
CA HIS A 53 -2.79 -12.38 -1.13
C HIS A 53 -2.97 -12.68 0.36
N GLY A 54 -2.27 -11.93 1.22
CA GLY A 54 -2.37 -12.04 2.67
C GLY A 54 -3.80 -11.88 3.18
N TYR A 55 -4.53 -10.87 2.73
CA TYR A 55 -5.93 -10.66 3.08
C TYR A 55 -6.89 -11.72 2.54
N CYS A 56 -6.54 -12.43 1.48
CA CYS A 56 -7.31 -13.59 1.01
C CYS A 56 -7.15 -14.78 1.95
N VAL A 57 -5.90 -15.11 2.30
CA VAL A 57 -5.55 -16.35 3.00
C VAL A 57 -5.61 -16.21 4.51
N PHE A 58 -5.14 -15.08 5.03
CA PHE A 58 -5.03 -14.82 6.46
C PHE A 58 -6.07 -13.79 6.90
N ASP A 59 -6.26 -13.66 8.22
CA ASP A 59 -7.06 -12.58 8.80
C ASP A 59 -6.23 -11.84 9.86
N THR A 60 -6.75 -10.73 10.37
CA THR A 60 -6.10 -9.86 11.35
C THR A 60 -6.93 -9.74 12.61
N LEU A 61 -6.32 -9.44 13.76
CA LEU A 61 -7.06 -9.17 15.01
C LEU A 61 -7.93 -7.91 14.89
N TYR A 62 -7.39 -6.89 14.24
CA TYR A 62 -8.06 -5.63 13.92
C TYR A 62 -7.89 -5.33 12.44
N GLY A 63 -8.90 -4.76 11.82
CA GLY A 63 -8.84 -4.25 10.45
C GLY A 63 -9.04 -2.74 10.45
N ALA A 64 -8.35 -2.01 9.57
CA ALA A 64 -8.61 -0.59 9.39
C ALA A 64 -9.85 -0.38 8.52
N ASN A 65 -10.71 0.58 8.92
CA ASN A 65 -11.79 1.09 8.08
C ASN A 65 -11.23 2.07 7.02
N ARG A 66 -12.09 2.66 6.19
CA ARG A 66 -11.69 3.60 5.14
C ARG A 66 -11.00 4.86 5.68
N ALA A 67 -11.33 5.27 6.90
CA ALA A 67 -10.68 6.39 7.59
C ALA A 67 -9.38 5.99 8.29
N LEU A 68 -8.84 4.79 8.02
CA LEU A 68 -7.64 4.20 8.62
C LEU A 68 -7.74 3.98 10.14
N GLN A 69 -8.95 3.96 10.69
CA GLN A 69 -9.19 3.71 12.12
C GLN A 69 -9.28 2.21 12.40
N PRO A 70 -8.66 1.71 13.50
CA PRO A 70 -8.73 0.31 13.89
C PRO A 70 -10.15 -0.09 14.30
N ARG A 71 -10.59 -1.26 13.81
CA ARG A 71 -11.85 -1.92 14.15
C ARG A 71 -11.58 -3.38 14.48
N PRO A 72 -12.24 -3.98 15.47
CA PRO A 72 -12.12 -5.41 15.75
C PRO A 72 -12.45 -6.25 14.52
N GLN A 73 -11.66 -7.31 14.24
CA GLN A 73 -11.88 -8.24 13.14
C GLN A 73 -11.94 -9.69 13.65
N MET A 74 -10.82 -10.37 13.92
CA MET A 74 -10.83 -11.65 14.66
C MET A 74 -11.07 -11.43 16.16
N ALA A 75 -10.73 -10.25 16.67
CA ALA A 75 -11.06 -9.88 18.04
C ALA A 75 -12.57 -9.69 18.21
N GLU A 76 -13.13 -10.19 19.30
CA GLU A 76 -14.46 -9.84 19.80
C GLU A 76 -14.44 -8.40 20.32
N GLY A 77 -13.42 -8.07 21.11
CA GLY A 77 -13.16 -6.78 21.72
C GLY A 77 -11.89 -6.80 22.56
N HIS A 78 -11.70 -5.77 23.36
CA HIS A 78 -10.56 -5.65 24.27
C HIS A 78 -10.95 -4.96 25.58
N SER A 79 -10.14 -5.17 26.62
CA SER A 79 -10.13 -4.35 27.84
C SER A 79 -8.76 -3.70 28.00
N VAL A 80 -8.77 -2.51 28.61
CA VAL A 80 -7.55 -1.76 28.96
C VAL A 80 -7.61 -1.53 30.49
N GLU A 81 -6.67 -2.09 31.21
CA GLU A 81 -6.61 -2.14 32.66
C GLU A 81 -5.25 -1.57 33.13
N ASP A 82 -5.04 -1.48 34.46
CA ASP A 82 -3.78 -1.06 35.07
C ASP A 82 -3.22 0.23 34.44
N ASP A 83 -4.06 1.26 34.44
CA ASP A 83 -3.70 2.58 33.89
C ASP A 83 -3.12 2.52 32.48
N GLY A 84 -3.70 1.65 31.62
CA GLY A 84 -3.31 1.48 30.21
C GLY A 84 -2.12 0.55 29.99
N LYS A 85 -1.60 -0.11 31.03
CA LYS A 85 -0.45 -1.01 30.93
C LYS A 85 -0.82 -2.48 30.77
N LEU A 86 -2.07 -2.84 30.97
CA LEU A 86 -2.56 -4.19 30.76
C LEU A 86 -3.68 -4.14 29.72
N VAL A 87 -3.40 -4.70 28.54
CA VAL A 87 -4.37 -4.80 27.45
C VAL A 87 -4.69 -6.26 27.20
N LYS A 88 -5.97 -6.63 27.25
CA LYS A 88 -6.45 -7.97 26.93
C LYS A 88 -7.32 -7.92 25.70
N ILE A 89 -7.02 -8.75 24.71
CA ILE A 89 -7.77 -8.86 23.44
C ILE A 89 -8.41 -10.24 23.40
N ARG A 90 -9.74 -10.29 23.35
CA ARG A 90 -10.50 -11.54 23.28
C ARG A 90 -10.82 -11.90 21.84
N LEU A 91 -10.58 -13.16 21.47
CA LEU A 91 -10.99 -13.71 20.17
C LEU A 91 -12.50 -13.97 20.15
N ARG A 92 -13.15 -13.66 19.03
CA ARG A 92 -14.58 -14.00 18.82
C ARG A 92 -14.78 -15.50 18.64
N ASP A 93 -15.98 -15.97 18.81
CA ASP A 93 -16.33 -17.38 18.66
C ASP A 93 -16.27 -17.84 17.20
N GLY A 94 -16.01 -19.12 16.99
CA GLY A 94 -16.14 -19.79 15.71
C GLY A 94 -14.99 -19.53 14.72
N VAL A 95 -13.92 -18.81 15.10
CA VAL A 95 -12.77 -18.58 14.21
C VAL A 95 -11.95 -19.86 14.09
N ARG A 96 -11.72 -20.31 12.84
CA ARG A 96 -10.99 -21.54 12.53
C ARG A 96 -9.95 -21.31 11.44
N TRP A 97 -8.90 -22.12 11.48
CA TRP A 97 -7.94 -22.23 10.40
C TRP A 97 -8.52 -22.99 9.21
N HIS A 98 -7.91 -22.87 8.04
CA HIS A 98 -8.33 -23.55 6.81
C HIS A 98 -8.32 -25.08 6.91
N ASP A 99 -7.55 -25.66 7.83
CA ASP A 99 -7.52 -27.09 8.11
C ASP A 99 -8.58 -27.55 9.14
N GLY A 100 -9.39 -26.61 9.65
CA GLY A 100 -10.49 -26.87 10.57
C GLY A 100 -10.14 -26.72 12.04
N GLU A 101 -8.86 -26.60 12.40
CA GLU A 101 -8.43 -26.38 13.79
C GLU A 101 -8.90 -25.01 14.31
N PRO A 102 -9.25 -24.89 15.60
CA PRO A 102 -9.63 -23.62 16.18
C PRO A 102 -8.45 -22.65 16.23
N VAL A 103 -8.71 -21.37 16.01
CA VAL A 103 -7.72 -20.30 16.28
C VAL A 103 -7.62 -20.10 17.78
N ARG A 104 -6.40 -20.09 18.32
CA ARG A 104 -6.10 -19.87 19.74
C ARG A 104 -5.30 -18.60 19.94
N ALA A 105 -5.35 -18.05 21.17
CA ALA A 105 -4.57 -16.88 21.55
C ALA A 105 -3.06 -17.10 21.37
N GLN A 106 -2.57 -18.33 21.61
CA GLN A 106 -1.17 -18.70 21.40
C GLN A 106 -0.73 -18.54 19.94
N ASP A 107 -1.58 -18.88 18.99
CA ASP A 107 -1.33 -18.67 17.56
C ASP A 107 -1.13 -17.18 17.25
N CYS A 108 -1.98 -16.33 17.83
CA CYS A 108 -1.91 -14.89 17.65
C CYS A 108 -0.64 -14.29 18.30
N VAL A 109 -0.27 -14.77 19.49
CA VAL A 109 0.98 -14.38 20.16
C VAL A 109 2.20 -14.69 19.28
N ALA A 110 2.28 -15.91 18.74
CA ALA A 110 3.36 -16.31 17.83
C ALA A 110 3.37 -15.45 16.55
N SER A 111 2.20 -15.19 15.98
CA SER A 111 2.04 -14.36 14.76
C SER A 111 2.49 -12.92 14.98
N ILE A 112 2.10 -12.29 16.08
CA ILE A 112 2.51 -10.93 16.42
C ILE A 112 4.03 -10.85 16.60
N LYS A 113 4.64 -11.81 17.30
CA LYS A 113 6.09 -11.88 17.47
C LYS A 113 6.82 -12.04 16.13
N ARG A 114 6.33 -12.92 15.26
CA ARG A 114 6.89 -13.13 13.91
C ARG A 114 6.78 -11.85 13.07
N TRP A 115 5.61 -11.23 13.01
CA TRP A 115 5.40 -9.96 12.31
C TRP A 115 6.32 -8.86 12.82
N ALA A 116 6.39 -8.68 14.15
CA ALA A 116 7.21 -7.66 14.77
C ALA A 116 8.73 -7.89 14.57
N SER A 117 9.17 -9.09 14.20
CA SER A 117 10.58 -9.32 13.88
C SER A 117 11.06 -8.53 12.65
N ARG A 118 10.13 -8.11 11.77
CA ARG A 118 10.44 -7.40 10.51
C ARG A 118 9.75 -6.05 10.37
N ASP A 119 8.54 -5.91 10.89
CA ASP A 119 7.76 -4.68 10.73
C ASP A 119 8.18 -3.60 11.74
N GLY A 120 8.44 -2.39 11.25
CA GLY A 120 8.91 -1.27 12.08
C GLY A 120 7.91 -0.86 13.16
N PHE A 121 6.59 -0.87 12.87
CA PHE A 121 5.57 -0.56 13.86
C PHE A 121 5.42 -1.69 14.87
N GLY A 122 5.56 -2.94 14.41
CA GLY A 122 5.62 -4.11 15.27
C GLY A 122 6.82 -4.06 16.24
N GLN A 123 7.99 -3.63 15.78
CA GLN A 123 9.16 -3.43 16.64
C GLN A 123 8.93 -2.33 17.69
N ILE A 124 8.25 -1.23 17.31
CA ILE A 124 7.88 -0.17 18.26
C ILE A 124 6.92 -0.72 19.32
N LEU A 125 5.89 -1.46 18.91
CA LEU A 125 4.96 -2.13 19.84
C LEU A 125 5.69 -3.08 20.80
N MET A 126 6.59 -3.92 20.29
CA MET A 126 7.32 -4.86 21.13
C MET A 126 8.30 -4.18 22.09
N ARG A 127 8.90 -3.04 21.74
CA ARG A 127 9.68 -2.24 22.69
C ARG A 127 8.84 -1.64 23.82
N ALA A 128 7.57 -1.35 23.58
CA ALA A 128 6.64 -0.91 24.62
C ALA A 128 6.10 -2.07 25.49
N THR A 129 6.28 -3.33 25.04
CA THR A 129 5.69 -4.53 25.63
C THR A 129 6.70 -5.21 26.58
N ALA A 130 6.33 -5.35 27.84
CA ALA A 130 7.08 -6.13 28.83
C ALA A 130 6.84 -7.63 28.64
N GLU A 131 5.59 -8.02 28.36
CA GLU A 131 5.20 -9.41 28.14
C GLU A 131 4.05 -9.48 27.14
N LEU A 132 4.16 -10.38 26.17
CA LEU A 132 3.07 -10.78 25.27
C LEU A 132 2.82 -12.27 25.45
N SER A 133 1.65 -12.64 25.98
CA SER A 133 1.27 -14.01 26.34
C SER A 133 -0.20 -14.30 26.00
N ALA A 134 -0.57 -15.59 26.04
CA ALA A 134 -1.95 -16.05 26.04
C ALA A 134 -2.38 -16.25 27.50
N ALA A 135 -3.38 -15.50 27.97
CA ALA A 135 -3.92 -15.67 29.31
C ALA A 135 -4.82 -16.91 29.41
N ASP A 136 -5.48 -17.25 28.31
CA ASP A 136 -6.24 -18.47 28.08
C ASP A 136 -6.30 -18.75 26.56
N ASP A 137 -7.05 -19.78 26.13
CA ASP A 137 -7.14 -20.16 24.72
C ASP A 137 -7.70 -19.05 23.80
N ARG A 138 -8.38 -18.05 24.35
CA ARG A 138 -9.05 -16.98 23.59
C ARG A 138 -8.59 -15.58 23.96
N THR A 139 -7.75 -15.41 24.96
CA THR A 139 -7.36 -14.09 25.47
C THR A 139 -5.87 -13.85 25.28
N ILE A 140 -5.54 -12.93 24.38
CA ILE A 140 -4.18 -12.42 24.16
C ILE A 140 -3.96 -11.28 25.15
N GLN A 141 -2.83 -11.29 25.85
CA GLN A 141 -2.51 -10.32 26.88
C GLN A 141 -1.19 -9.61 26.56
N PHE A 142 -1.25 -8.27 26.58
CA PHE A 142 -0.07 -7.40 26.58
C PHE A 142 0.09 -6.79 27.97
N ARG A 143 1.24 -7.02 28.60
CA ARG A 143 1.74 -6.21 29.70
C ARG A 143 2.74 -5.23 29.15
N LEU A 144 2.48 -3.94 29.32
CA LEU A 144 3.28 -2.87 28.74
C LEU A 144 4.17 -2.22 29.81
N HIS A 145 5.36 -1.77 29.44
CA HIS A 145 6.22 -0.96 30.31
C HIS A 145 5.58 0.39 30.62
N ARG A 146 4.78 0.91 29.68
CA ARG A 146 4.06 2.19 29.73
C ARG A 146 2.80 2.10 28.86
N ARG A 147 1.89 3.04 29.00
CA ARG A 147 0.76 3.18 28.04
C ARG A 147 1.29 3.22 26.61
N PHE A 148 0.54 2.62 25.71
CA PHE A 148 0.83 2.67 24.28
C PHE A 148 -0.48 2.77 23.49
N PRO A 149 -1.05 4.00 23.33
CA PRO A 149 -2.33 4.21 22.67
C PRO A 149 -2.39 3.66 21.24
N ALA A 150 -1.27 3.73 20.50
CA ALA A 150 -1.15 3.24 19.13
C ALA A 150 -1.10 1.70 18.98
N LEU A 151 -1.38 0.91 20.04
CA LEU A 151 -1.37 -0.56 19.99
C LEU A 151 -2.35 -1.09 18.93
N PHE A 152 -3.57 -0.55 18.92
CA PHE A 152 -4.59 -1.01 17.97
C PHE A 152 -4.30 -0.54 16.56
N ASP A 153 -3.70 0.63 16.36
CA ASP A 153 -3.23 1.11 15.06
C ASP A 153 -2.13 0.20 14.50
N ALA A 154 -1.23 -0.27 15.35
CA ALA A 154 -0.20 -1.22 14.96
C ALA A 154 -0.80 -2.56 14.50
N LEU A 155 -1.76 -3.11 15.25
CA LEU A 155 -2.42 -4.38 14.93
C LEU A 155 -3.39 -4.29 13.75
N ALA A 156 -3.92 -3.10 13.44
CA ALA A 156 -4.83 -2.84 12.33
C ALA A 156 -4.16 -2.27 11.08
N LYS A 157 -2.84 -2.06 11.10
CA LYS A 157 -2.09 -1.42 10.02
C LYS A 157 -2.49 -1.97 8.64
N PRO A 158 -3.09 -1.15 7.73
CA PRO A 158 -3.66 -1.67 6.48
C PRO A 158 -2.68 -1.70 5.31
N GLY A 159 -1.59 -0.97 5.40
CA GLY A 159 -0.60 -0.81 4.32
C GLY A 159 0.33 -2.00 4.18
N ALA A 160 1.60 -1.72 3.92
CA ALA A 160 2.61 -2.76 3.78
C ALA A 160 2.72 -3.65 5.02
N SER A 161 2.72 -4.96 4.82
CA SER A 161 2.89 -5.98 5.88
C SER A 161 1.92 -5.82 7.07
N PRO A 162 0.61 -6.00 6.90
CA PRO A 162 -0.34 -6.08 8.01
C PRO A 162 0.00 -7.20 8.99
N CYS A 163 -0.46 -7.08 10.24
CA CYS A 163 -0.27 -8.10 11.26
C CYS A 163 -1.22 -9.29 11.05
N PHE A 164 -0.90 -10.13 10.08
CA PHE A 164 -1.69 -11.32 9.77
C PHE A 164 -1.48 -12.43 10.80
N MET A 165 -2.59 -13.10 11.18
CA MET A 165 -2.58 -14.23 12.09
C MET A 165 -2.38 -15.55 11.34
N MET A 166 -1.53 -16.41 11.88
CA MET A 166 -1.16 -17.74 11.36
C MET A 166 -1.20 -18.76 12.49
N PRO A 167 -1.39 -20.06 12.20
CA PRO A 167 -1.18 -21.10 13.20
C PRO A 167 0.22 -21.03 13.85
N GLU A 168 0.32 -21.26 15.15
CA GLU A 168 1.61 -21.19 15.88
C GLU A 168 2.70 -22.04 15.21
N ARG A 169 2.37 -23.24 14.73
CA ARG A 169 3.28 -24.13 14.00
C ARG A 169 3.88 -23.52 12.73
N ILE A 170 3.19 -22.52 12.14
CA ILE A 170 3.67 -21.75 10.98
C ILE A 170 4.36 -20.48 11.45
N ALA A 171 3.73 -19.74 12.38
CA ALA A 171 4.25 -18.49 12.90
C ALA A 171 5.58 -18.65 13.66
N SER A 172 5.85 -19.84 14.21
CA SER A 172 7.12 -20.17 14.89
C SER A 172 8.30 -20.36 13.94
N ASN A 173 8.07 -20.40 12.60
CA ASN A 173 9.18 -20.35 11.66
C ASN A 173 9.95 -19.04 11.80
N PRO A 174 11.29 -19.09 11.77
CA PRO A 174 12.10 -17.87 11.88
C PRO A 174 11.70 -16.81 10.83
N GLY A 175 11.63 -15.55 11.26
CA GLY A 175 11.30 -14.43 10.37
C GLY A 175 12.40 -14.08 9.36
N ASP A 176 13.52 -14.78 9.36
CA ASP A 176 14.62 -14.66 8.38
C ASP A 176 14.40 -15.46 7.10
N ARG A 177 13.43 -16.38 7.07
CA ARG A 177 13.06 -17.21 5.92
C ARG A 177 11.63 -16.97 5.48
N SER A 178 11.42 -16.86 4.17
CA SER A 178 10.10 -16.75 3.57
C SER A 178 9.36 -18.08 3.66
N LEU A 179 8.05 -18.03 3.94
CA LEU A 179 7.17 -19.19 3.94
C LEU A 179 6.90 -19.69 2.51
N GLY A 180 6.89 -21.01 2.34
CA GLY A 180 6.56 -21.68 1.09
C GLY A 180 5.07 -21.99 0.93
N LEU A 181 4.74 -22.69 -0.15
CA LEU A 181 3.38 -23.09 -0.52
C LEU A 181 2.65 -23.90 0.57
N GLU A 182 3.38 -24.76 1.26
CA GLU A 182 2.88 -25.65 2.32
C GLU A 182 2.41 -24.88 3.58
N HIS A 183 2.82 -23.62 3.70
CA HIS A 183 2.47 -22.77 4.84
C HIS A 183 1.26 -21.86 4.59
N MET A 184 0.62 -21.94 3.41
CA MET A 184 -0.52 -21.07 3.06
C MET A 184 -1.83 -21.55 3.71
N ILE A 185 -1.79 -21.72 5.03
CA ILE A 185 -2.91 -22.06 5.92
C ILE A 185 -3.22 -20.86 6.80
N GLY A 186 -4.34 -20.22 6.55
CA GLY A 186 -4.82 -19.06 7.31
C GLY A 186 -6.23 -19.25 7.83
N SER A 187 -6.86 -18.18 8.26
CA SER A 187 -8.26 -18.10 8.70
C SER A 187 -9.08 -17.14 7.84
N GLY A 188 -8.53 -16.70 6.70
CA GLY A 188 -9.16 -15.74 5.82
C GLY A 188 -10.35 -16.29 5.02
N PRO A 189 -11.04 -15.40 4.29
CA PRO A 189 -12.26 -15.75 3.54
C PRO A 189 -11.99 -16.60 2.29
N TRP A 190 -10.73 -16.74 1.87
CA TRP A 190 -10.31 -17.53 0.73
C TRP A 190 -9.24 -18.55 1.10
N ARG A 191 -9.31 -19.73 0.49
CA ARG A 191 -8.31 -20.81 0.61
C ARG A 191 -7.42 -20.83 -0.62
N PHE A 192 -6.12 -20.71 -0.44
CA PHE A 192 -5.14 -20.79 -1.52
C PHE A 192 -5.06 -22.19 -2.11
N ILE A 193 -5.05 -22.33 -3.44
CA ILE A 193 -4.95 -23.60 -4.17
C ILE A 193 -3.51 -23.74 -4.67
N ALA A 194 -2.65 -24.33 -3.84
CA ALA A 194 -1.21 -24.45 -4.11
C ALA A 194 -0.89 -25.22 -5.40
N SER A 195 -1.70 -26.25 -5.74
CA SER A 195 -1.52 -27.06 -6.95
C SER A 195 -1.78 -26.33 -8.27
N GLU A 196 -2.44 -25.17 -8.20
CA GLU A 196 -2.77 -24.35 -9.37
C GLU A 196 -1.96 -23.04 -9.42
N TYR A 197 -1.04 -22.85 -8.50
CA TYR A 197 -0.19 -21.67 -8.48
C TYR A 197 0.90 -21.75 -9.54
N VAL A 198 0.99 -20.70 -10.35
CA VAL A 198 2.07 -20.51 -11.32
C VAL A 198 2.77 -19.19 -10.97
N GLN A 199 3.94 -19.31 -10.36
CA GLN A 199 4.72 -18.16 -9.90
C GLN A 199 4.90 -17.11 -11.00
N GLY A 200 4.63 -15.85 -10.68
CA GLY A 200 4.77 -14.74 -11.62
C GLY A 200 3.69 -14.65 -12.69
N SER A 201 2.65 -15.50 -12.67
CA SER A 201 1.61 -15.53 -13.69
C SER A 201 0.21 -15.56 -13.10
N ARG A 202 -0.12 -16.59 -12.32
CA ARG A 202 -1.48 -16.76 -11.80
C ARG A 202 -1.51 -17.44 -10.44
N SER A 203 -2.51 -17.08 -9.64
CA SER A 203 -2.82 -17.72 -8.38
C SER A 203 -4.32 -17.94 -8.24
N HIS A 204 -4.71 -19.04 -7.60
CA HIS A 204 -6.08 -19.49 -7.52
C HIS A 204 -6.49 -19.71 -6.07
N TYR A 205 -7.75 -19.41 -5.79
CA TYR A 205 -8.31 -19.52 -4.45
C TYR A 205 -9.73 -20.07 -4.54
N ALA A 206 -10.09 -20.92 -3.58
CA ALA A 206 -11.45 -21.37 -3.34
C ALA A 206 -12.07 -20.60 -2.17
N ARG A 207 -13.39 -20.39 -2.19
CA ARG A 207 -14.10 -19.81 -1.05
C ARG A 207 -13.88 -20.66 0.20
N ASN A 208 -13.67 -20.00 1.34
CA ASN A 208 -13.67 -20.66 2.64
C ASN A 208 -15.10 -20.70 3.19
N ASP A 209 -15.81 -21.81 2.97
CA ASP A 209 -17.21 -21.96 3.43
C ASP A 209 -17.34 -22.01 4.96
N ALA A 210 -16.23 -22.28 5.68
CA ALA A 210 -16.19 -22.24 7.14
C ALA A 210 -15.87 -20.84 7.71
N TYR A 211 -15.61 -19.84 6.86
CA TYR A 211 -15.35 -18.49 7.33
C TYR A 211 -16.61 -17.85 7.94
N VAL A 212 -16.48 -17.36 9.17
CA VAL A 212 -17.56 -16.66 9.87
C VAL A 212 -17.35 -15.16 9.72
N PRO A 213 -18.05 -14.48 8.80
CA PRO A 213 -17.94 -13.02 8.66
C PRO A 213 -18.52 -12.31 9.88
N ARG A 214 -18.09 -11.07 10.13
CA ARG A 214 -18.74 -10.19 11.10
C ARG A 214 -20.12 -9.73 10.57
N ASP A 215 -20.98 -9.27 11.48
CA ASP A 215 -22.32 -8.80 11.10
C ASP A 215 -22.30 -7.38 10.54
N GLU A 216 -21.34 -6.57 10.96
CA GLU A 216 -21.20 -5.19 10.50
C GLU A 216 -20.92 -5.13 8.99
N PRO A 217 -21.37 -4.08 8.30
CA PRO A 217 -21.06 -3.89 6.89
C PRO A 217 -19.56 -3.93 6.62
N ALA A 218 -19.15 -4.50 5.47
CA ALA A 218 -17.77 -4.50 5.05
C ALA A 218 -17.30 -3.07 4.74
N GLU A 219 -16.19 -2.65 5.33
CA GLU A 219 -15.56 -1.35 5.10
C GLU A 219 -14.04 -1.51 5.08
N ALA A 220 -13.44 -1.41 3.89
CA ALA A 220 -12.01 -1.67 3.66
C ALA A 220 -11.59 -3.03 4.29
N ALA A 221 -10.62 -3.05 5.21
CA ALA A 221 -10.12 -4.27 5.87
C ALA A 221 -10.99 -4.73 7.06
N SER A 222 -12.05 -3.99 7.41
CA SER A 222 -12.91 -4.25 8.56
C SER A 222 -14.32 -4.69 8.19
N GLY A 223 -15.09 -5.18 9.19
CA GLY A 223 -16.46 -5.60 9.04
C GLY A 223 -16.64 -6.98 8.40
N GLY A 224 -17.82 -7.22 7.83
CA GLY A 224 -18.21 -8.53 7.31
C GLY A 224 -17.56 -8.86 5.96
N LYS A 225 -16.48 -9.61 5.97
CA LYS A 225 -15.78 -10.09 4.76
C LYS A 225 -16.55 -11.24 4.11
N ARG A 226 -17.66 -10.92 3.41
CA ARG A 226 -18.55 -11.92 2.78
C ARG A 226 -18.09 -12.21 1.35
N VAL A 227 -17.83 -13.47 1.05
CA VAL A 227 -17.45 -13.94 -0.29
C VAL A 227 -18.66 -14.56 -0.98
N HIS A 228 -19.00 -14.05 -2.18
CA HIS A 228 -20.15 -14.54 -2.97
C HIS A 228 -19.74 -15.33 -4.22
N PHE A 229 -18.45 -15.39 -4.54
CA PHE A 229 -17.89 -16.22 -5.60
C PHE A 229 -17.33 -17.52 -5.00
N ASP A 230 -17.38 -18.62 -5.76
CA ASP A 230 -16.79 -19.88 -5.29
C ASP A 230 -15.28 -19.96 -5.52
N ARG A 231 -14.83 -19.22 -6.52
CA ARG A 231 -13.44 -19.21 -6.98
C ARG A 231 -12.96 -17.80 -7.27
N LEU A 232 -11.71 -17.53 -6.91
CA LEU A 232 -10.95 -16.35 -7.28
C LEU A 232 -9.73 -16.78 -8.11
N GLU A 233 -9.52 -16.10 -9.23
CA GLU A 233 -8.35 -16.23 -10.09
C GLU A 233 -7.66 -14.87 -10.15
N MET A 234 -6.45 -14.76 -9.63
CA MET A 234 -5.58 -13.60 -9.86
C MET A 234 -4.71 -13.90 -11.06
N ILE A 235 -4.84 -13.09 -12.12
CA ILE A 235 -4.20 -13.31 -13.41
C ILE A 235 -3.38 -12.07 -13.76
N TRP A 236 -2.06 -12.21 -13.83
CA TRP A 236 -1.18 -11.13 -14.25
C TRP A 236 -1.10 -11.05 -15.78
N ILE A 237 -1.42 -9.89 -16.33
CA ILE A 237 -1.32 -9.57 -17.76
C ILE A 237 -0.36 -8.39 -17.90
N PRO A 238 0.87 -8.59 -18.43
CA PRO A 238 1.90 -7.54 -18.48
C PRO A 238 1.53 -6.33 -19.34
N ASP A 239 0.82 -6.56 -20.45
CA ASP A 239 0.42 -5.50 -21.38
C ASP A 239 -0.92 -4.88 -20.98
N GLY A 240 -0.92 -3.59 -20.66
CA GLY A 240 -2.12 -2.86 -20.21
C GLY A 240 -3.21 -2.75 -21.27
N GLY A 241 -2.88 -2.72 -22.57
CA GLY A 241 -3.84 -2.72 -23.66
C GLY A 241 -4.56 -4.05 -23.75
N THR A 242 -3.82 -5.16 -23.66
CA THR A 242 -4.36 -6.52 -23.61
C THR A 242 -5.26 -6.69 -22.38
N ALA A 243 -4.84 -6.19 -21.22
CA ALA A 243 -5.65 -6.23 -20.00
C ALA A 243 -6.98 -5.46 -20.15
N ALA A 244 -6.94 -4.27 -20.72
CA ALA A 244 -8.14 -3.49 -20.98
C ALA A 244 -9.08 -4.19 -21.99
N ALA A 245 -8.55 -4.82 -23.03
CA ALA A 245 -9.32 -5.63 -23.97
C ALA A 245 -9.97 -6.85 -23.27
N ALA A 246 -9.21 -7.57 -22.43
CA ALA A 246 -9.71 -8.70 -21.65
C ALA A 246 -10.84 -8.30 -20.67
N LEU A 247 -10.75 -7.10 -20.06
CA LEU A 247 -11.82 -6.56 -19.22
C LEU A 247 -13.09 -6.27 -20.04
N ARG A 248 -12.95 -5.62 -21.20
CA ARG A 248 -14.09 -5.26 -22.10
C ARG A 248 -14.78 -6.51 -22.65
N THR A 249 -14.04 -7.55 -23.02
CA THR A 249 -14.58 -8.84 -23.50
C THR A 249 -15.09 -9.72 -22.38
N GLY A 250 -14.68 -9.39 -21.10
CA GLY A 250 -15.05 -10.13 -19.91
C GLY A 250 -14.24 -11.40 -19.71
N GLU A 251 -13.04 -11.49 -20.24
CA GLU A 251 -12.07 -12.54 -19.89
C GLU A 251 -11.56 -12.36 -18.46
N ILE A 252 -11.45 -11.08 -18.01
CA ILE A 252 -11.25 -10.72 -16.61
C ILE A 252 -12.41 -9.82 -16.12
N ASP A 253 -12.58 -9.71 -14.82
CA ASP A 253 -13.71 -9.00 -14.21
C ASP A 253 -13.28 -7.68 -13.57
N TRP A 254 -12.01 -7.54 -13.14
CA TRP A 254 -11.50 -6.38 -12.43
C TRP A 254 -10.01 -6.19 -12.70
N ILE A 255 -9.59 -4.95 -13.03
CA ILE A 255 -8.19 -4.49 -13.10
C ILE A 255 -7.93 -3.56 -11.93
N GLU A 256 -6.90 -3.84 -11.13
CA GLU A 256 -6.52 -3.00 -9.99
C GLU A 256 -6.15 -1.58 -10.43
N TYR A 257 -5.19 -1.43 -11.34
CA TYR A 257 -4.76 -0.14 -11.89
C TYR A 257 -4.67 -0.20 -13.43
N PRO A 258 -5.71 0.22 -14.15
CA PRO A 258 -5.58 0.42 -15.60
C PRO A 258 -4.60 1.56 -15.88
N LEU A 259 -3.93 1.51 -17.03
CA LEU A 259 -3.11 2.65 -17.48
C LEU A 259 -3.98 3.91 -17.58
N PRO A 260 -3.52 5.08 -17.13
CA PRO A 260 -4.29 6.33 -17.12
C PRO A 260 -4.91 6.67 -18.49
N ASP A 261 -4.17 6.48 -19.58
CA ASP A 261 -4.63 6.75 -20.94
C ASP A 261 -5.78 5.82 -21.40
N LEU A 262 -5.92 4.66 -20.76
CA LEU A 262 -6.99 3.69 -21.06
C LEU A 262 -8.24 3.92 -20.21
N VAL A 263 -8.16 4.66 -19.12
CA VAL A 263 -9.31 4.95 -18.23
C VAL A 263 -10.47 5.58 -19.01
N PRO A 264 -10.29 6.62 -19.84
CA PRO A 264 -11.39 7.19 -20.61
C PRO A 264 -12.04 6.21 -21.62
N VAL A 265 -11.27 5.25 -22.12
CA VAL A 265 -11.80 4.19 -23.02
C VAL A 265 -12.67 3.22 -22.23
N LEU A 266 -12.23 2.82 -21.04
CA LEU A 266 -12.97 1.92 -20.16
C LEU A 266 -14.25 2.56 -19.61
N GLU A 267 -14.24 3.87 -19.34
CA GLU A 267 -15.44 4.62 -18.90
C GLU A 267 -16.54 4.70 -19.96
N ARG A 268 -16.14 4.84 -21.24
CA ARG A 268 -17.08 4.90 -22.36
C ARG A 268 -17.61 3.53 -22.77
N ASP A 269 -16.96 2.45 -22.37
CA ASP A 269 -17.42 1.10 -22.71
C ASP A 269 -18.66 0.74 -21.88
N ARG A 270 -19.69 0.24 -22.56
CA ARG A 270 -20.98 -0.12 -21.92
C ARG A 270 -20.89 -1.25 -20.90
N ASN A 271 -19.84 -2.05 -20.95
CA ASN A 271 -19.66 -3.23 -20.11
C ASN A 271 -18.74 -3.00 -18.92
N THR A 272 -18.05 -1.85 -18.89
CA THR A 272 -17.07 -1.54 -17.84
C THR A 272 -17.42 -0.26 -17.10
N GLN A 273 -16.85 -0.09 -15.94
CA GLN A 273 -16.93 1.12 -15.13
C GLN A 273 -15.63 1.31 -14.34
N THR A 274 -15.40 2.54 -13.91
CA THR A 274 -14.24 2.90 -13.09
C THR A 274 -14.69 3.56 -11.79
N GLN A 275 -13.84 3.51 -10.78
CA GLN A 275 -14.00 4.30 -9.56
C GLN A 275 -12.63 4.65 -9.00
N ILE A 276 -12.57 5.65 -8.12
CA ILE A 276 -11.39 5.90 -7.30
C ILE A 276 -11.11 4.65 -6.45
N TYR A 277 -9.88 4.16 -6.54
CA TYR A 277 -9.43 2.96 -5.82
C TYR A 277 -9.31 3.22 -4.31
N ASP A 278 -8.46 4.18 -3.94
CA ASP A 278 -8.30 4.65 -2.56
C ASP A 278 -8.56 6.16 -2.49
N PRO A 279 -9.62 6.62 -1.81
CA PRO A 279 -9.87 8.05 -1.65
C PRO A 279 -8.76 8.81 -0.91
N ASN A 280 -7.99 8.14 -0.05
CA ASN A 280 -6.86 8.75 0.65
C ASN A 280 -5.66 9.00 -0.28
N GLY A 281 -5.56 8.29 -1.40
CA GLY A 281 -4.63 8.53 -2.49
C GLY A 281 -3.16 8.30 -2.18
N PHE A 282 -2.32 8.99 -2.95
CA PHE A 282 -0.86 8.93 -2.91
C PHE A 282 -0.30 10.33 -2.79
N LEU A 283 0.55 10.58 -1.82
CA LEU A 283 1.33 11.80 -1.75
C LEU A 283 2.56 11.67 -2.65
N GLY A 284 2.64 12.49 -3.68
CA GLY A 284 3.83 12.64 -4.50
C GLY A 284 4.84 13.55 -3.83
N PHE A 285 6.14 13.26 -4.00
CA PHE A 285 7.17 14.12 -3.45
C PHE A 285 8.52 13.99 -4.16
N LEU A 286 9.28 15.07 -4.12
CA LEU A 286 10.69 15.14 -4.52
C LEU A 286 11.56 14.90 -3.29
N ARG A 287 12.34 13.82 -3.31
CA ARG A 287 13.30 13.47 -2.26
C ARG A 287 14.67 14.06 -2.56
N PHE A 288 15.25 14.70 -1.56
CA PHE A 288 16.61 15.22 -1.57
C PHE A 288 17.58 14.23 -0.93
N ASN A 289 18.79 14.17 -1.45
CA ASN A 289 19.89 13.50 -0.77
C ASN A 289 20.63 14.52 0.11
N HIS A 290 20.42 14.44 1.42
CA HIS A 290 20.98 15.39 2.39
C HIS A 290 22.49 15.18 2.66
N LEU A 291 23.10 14.13 2.10
CA LEU A 291 24.54 13.86 2.28
C LEU A 291 25.42 14.73 1.39
N HIS A 292 24.87 15.28 0.30
CA HIS A 292 25.65 15.90 -0.75
C HIS A 292 25.18 17.33 -1.07
N ALA A 293 26.15 18.21 -1.32
CA ALA A 293 25.86 19.56 -1.80
C ALA A 293 25.19 19.49 -3.20
N PRO A 294 24.31 20.47 -3.53
CA PRO A 294 23.89 21.58 -2.70
C PRO A 294 22.69 21.25 -1.78
N PHE A 295 22.16 20.01 -1.80
CA PHE A 295 20.92 19.65 -1.10
C PHE A 295 21.11 19.31 0.39
N ASN A 296 22.35 19.29 0.88
CA ASN A 296 22.64 19.32 2.32
C ASN A 296 22.29 20.70 2.95
N ASP A 297 22.20 21.78 2.15
CA ASP A 297 21.75 23.09 2.61
C ASP A 297 20.21 23.20 2.57
N VAL A 298 19.60 23.48 3.71
CA VAL A 298 18.15 23.63 3.83
C VAL A 298 17.60 24.80 3.03
N ARG A 299 18.38 25.87 2.84
CA ARG A 299 17.97 27.05 2.04
C ARG A 299 17.70 26.66 0.60
N VAL A 300 18.53 25.80 0.03
CA VAL A 300 18.34 25.26 -1.32
C VAL A 300 17.07 24.41 -1.38
N ARG A 301 16.87 23.51 -0.42
CA ARG A 301 15.68 22.65 -0.40
C ARG A 301 14.38 23.47 -0.31
N ARG A 302 14.34 24.50 0.56
CA ARG A 302 13.20 25.43 0.68
C ARG A 302 12.96 26.18 -0.63
N ALA A 303 14.02 26.72 -1.23
CA ALA A 303 13.91 27.44 -2.49
C ALA A 303 13.40 26.54 -3.63
N ILE A 304 13.80 25.26 -3.69
CA ILE A 304 13.27 24.30 -4.66
C ILE A 304 11.79 23.97 -4.36
N ARG A 305 11.40 23.75 -3.10
CA ARG A 305 9.99 23.58 -2.72
C ARG A 305 9.13 24.75 -3.23
N ASP A 306 9.63 25.96 -3.06
CA ASP A 306 8.88 27.19 -3.36
C ASP A 306 8.67 27.43 -4.88
N VAL A 307 9.40 26.74 -5.74
CA VAL A 307 9.22 26.78 -7.20
C VAL A 307 8.44 25.58 -7.75
N ILE A 308 8.10 24.60 -6.93
CA ILE A 308 7.25 23.48 -7.33
C ILE A 308 5.81 23.98 -7.51
N VAL A 309 5.29 23.89 -8.73
CA VAL A 309 3.88 24.11 -9.04
C VAL A 309 3.18 22.74 -9.02
N GLN A 310 2.52 22.41 -7.92
CA GLN A 310 1.96 21.07 -7.71
C GLN A 310 0.94 20.66 -8.78
N SER A 311 0.15 21.63 -9.29
CA SER A 311 -0.80 21.36 -10.38
C SER A 311 -0.14 20.86 -11.66
N ASP A 312 1.10 21.31 -11.97
CA ASP A 312 1.85 20.82 -13.15
C ASP A 312 2.25 19.34 -12.96
N PHE A 313 2.73 19.01 -11.75
CA PHE A 313 3.09 17.64 -11.41
C PHE A 313 1.88 16.70 -11.39
N MET A 314 0.79 17.13 -10.80
CA MET A 314 -0.40 16.30 -10.62
C MET A 314 -1.16 16.07 -11.92
N SER A 315 -1.28 17.08 -12.78
CA SER A 315 -1.92 16.94 -14.10
C SER A 315 -1.16 15.99 -15.05
N ALA A 316 0.13 15.73 -14.77
CA ALA A 316 0.91 14.77 -15.54
C ALA A 316 0.77 13.31 -15.04
N VAL A 317 0.21 13.08 -13.85
CA VAL A 317 0.13 11.75 -13.24
C VAL A 317 -1.28 11.22 -13.05
N ALA A 318 -2.29 12.08 -13.02
CA ALA A 318 -3.68 11.70 -12.80
C ALA A 318 -4.64 12.51 -13.66
N LEU A 319 -5.85 11.99 -13.86
CA LEU A 319 -6.91 12.68 -14.58
C LEU A 319 -7.38 13.91 -13.81
N GLN A 320 -7.92 14.88 -14.54
CA GLN A 320 -8.53 16.05 -13.92
C GLN A 320 -9.66 15.62 -12.97
N GLY A 321 -9.60 16.08 -11.73
CA GLY A 321 -10.53 15.72 -10.66
C GLY A 321 -10.07 14.54 -9.79
N ASP A 322 -9.01 13.83 -10.19
CA ASP A 322 -8.42 12.72 -9.42
C ASP A 322 -7.12 13.16 -8.69
N TRP A 323 -6.91 14.46 -8.52
CA TRP A 323 -5.78 15.01 -7.79
C TRP A 323 -6.12 16.36 -7.15
N GLN A 324 -5.29 16.76 -6.19
CA GLN A 324 -5.34 18.07 -5.54
C GLN A 324 -3.93 18.55 -5.15
N GLU A 325 -3.76 19.84 -5.01
CA GLU A 325 -2.59 20.39 -4.33
C GLU A 325 -2.65 19.98 -2.86
N CYS A 326 -1.49 19.64 -2.29
CA CYS A 326 -1.36 19.21 -0.91
C CYS A 326 -0.04 19.73 -0.34
N HIS A 327 -0.12 20.89 0.31
CA HIS A 327 1.04 21.56 0.92
C HIS A 327 1.25 21.07 2.36
N ALA A 328 1.46 19.76 2.52
CA ALA A 328 1.60 19.11 3.81
C ALA A 328 2.68 18.01 3.77
N MET A 329 3.14 17.62 4.95
CA MET A 329 4.12 16.54 5.11
C MET A 329 3.49 15.15 5.25
N PHE A 330 2.16 15.09 5.34
CA PHE A 330 1.32 13.90 5.34
C PHE A 330 0.19 14.08 4.32
N PRO A 331 -0.47 12.99 3.87
CA PRO A 331 -1.58 13.10 2.92
C PRO A 331 -2.70 13.99 3.43
N CYS A 332 -3.05 15.02 2.67
CA CYS A 332 -4.13 15.95 3.00
C CYS A 332 -5.47 15.22 3.16
N GLY A 333 -6.30 15.71 4.07
CA GLY A 333 -7.60 15.10 4.39
C GLY A 333 -7.55 14.04 5.48
N LEU A 334 -6.37 13.56 5.89
CA LEU A 334 -6.24 12.65 7.03
C LEU A 334 -6.31 13.42 8.37
N PRO A 335 -6.77 12.79 9.45
CA PRO A 335 -6.81 13.40 10.78
C PRO A 335 -5.45 13.91 11.23
N GLY A 336 -5.40 15.10 11.84
CA GLY A 336 -4.18 15.71 12.39
C GLY A 336 -3.22 16.30 11.35
N VAL A 337 -3.54 16.23 10.05
CA VAL A 337 -2.71 16.85 9.01
C VAL A 337 -2.88 18.36 8.98
N VAL A 338 -1.74 19.06 8.92
CA VAL A 338 -1.68 20.54 8.81
C VAL A 338 -1.24 20.87 7.40
N GLU A 339 -2.05 21.68 6.72
CA GLU A 339 -1.68 22.25 5.43
C GLU A 339 -1.01 23.61 5.63
N PHE A 340 0.10 23.83 4.92
CA PHE A 340 0.85 25.08 4.95
C PHE A 340 0.47 25.96 3.76
N PRO A 341 0.55 27.28 3.87
CA PRO A 341 0.30 28.16 2.75
C PRO A 341 1.23 27.85 1.57
N PRO A 342 0.72 27.83 0.33
CA PRO A 342 1.57 27.71 -0.84
C PRO A 342 2.54 28.89 -0.93
N ALA A 343 3.75 28.63 -1.39
CA ALA A 343 4.71 29.69 -1.65
C ALA A 343 4.26 30.60 -2.80
N ALA A 344 4.71 31.85 -2.77
CA ALA A 344 4.50 32.77 -3.88
C ALA A 344 5.18 32.24 -5.15
N ARG A 345 4.42 32.13 -6.23
CA ARG A 345 4.85 31.58 -7.52
C ARG A 345 5.42 32.68 -8.45
N GLY A 346 6.01 32.26 -9.57
CA GLY A 346 6.47 33.13 -10.63
C GLY A 346 7.96 33.45 -10.58
N GLU A 347 8.40 34.43 -11.40
CA GLU A 347 9.82 34.72 -11.62
C GLU A 347 10.56 35.10 -10.34
N ALA A 348 9.91 35.83 -9.43
CA ALA A 348 10.51 36.16 -8.14
C ALA A 348 10.87 34.95 -7.28
N ALA A 349 10.09 33.86 -7.34
CA ALA A 349 10.42 32.62 -6.67
C ALA A 349 11.58 31.89 -7.39
N MET A 350 11.59 31.89 -8.71
CA MET A 350 12.69 31.34 -9.51
C MET A 350 14.01 32.06 -9.23
N GLU A 351 14.00 33.40 -9.13
CA GLU A 351 15.19 34.19 -8.77
C GLU A 351 15.69 33.88 -7.36
N ARG A 352 14.80 33.74 -6.37
CA ARG A 352 15.19 33.30 -5.02
C ARG A 352 15.84 31.92 -5.04
N ALA A 353 15.30 30.96 -5.83
CA ALA A 353 15.87 29.64 -5.95
C ALA A 353 17.27 29.66 -6.61
N ARG A 354 17.46 30.47 -7.66
CA ARG A 354 18.77 30.68 -8.28
C ARG A 354 19.77 31.33 -7.31
N ALA A 355 19.31 32.30 -6.52
CA ALA A 355 20.14 32.92 -5.50
C ALA A 355 20.57 31.91 -4.42
N ALA A 356 19.64 31.14 -3.88
CA ALA A 356 19.92 30.10 -2.88
C ALA A 356 20.93 29.06 -3.37
N LEU A 357 20.85 28.63 -4.63
CA LEU A 357 21.81 27.72 -5.25
C LEU A 357 23.22 28.35 -5.29
N ARG A 358 23.33 29.61 -5.73
CA ARG A 358 24.63 30.32 -5.76
C ARG A 358 25.22 30.51 -4.36
N GLU A 359 24.39 30.92 -3.40
CA GLU A 359 24.80 31.14 -2.00
C GLU A 359 25.23 29.82 -1.30
N ALA A 360 24.67 28.69 -1.71
CA ALA A 360 25.09 27.36 -1.26
C ALA A 360 26.38 26.86 -1.97
N GLY A 361 26.97 27.68 -2.86
CA GLY A 361 28.20 27.37 -3.56
C GLY A 361 28.04 26.52 -4.81
N TYR A 362 26.83 26.36 -5.35
CA TYR A 362 26.61 25.66 -6.61
C TYR A 362 27.22 26.46 -7.78
N ALA A 363 28.18 25.86 -8.48
CA ALA A 363 28.94 26.49 -9.56
C ALA A 363 28.74 25.80 -10.94
N GLY A 364 27.71 24.95 -11.08
CA GLY A 364 27.38 24.25 -12.33
C GLY A 364 27.79 22.79 -12.34
N GLU A 365 28.13 22.21 -11.21
CA GLU A 365 28.41 20.80 -11.07
C GLU A 365 27.20 19.96 -11.48
N PRO A 366 27.42 18.75 -12.04
CA PRO A 366 26.32 17.87 -12.44
C PRO A 366 25.43 17.45 -11.25
N ILE A 367 24.14 17.73 -11.35
CA ILE A 367 23.14 17.26 -10.40
C ILE A 367 22.50 15.98 -10.95
N ILE A 368 22.74 14.87 -10.29
CA ILE A 368 22.23 13.56 -10.70
C ILE A 368 20.80 13.37 -10.18
N HIS A 369 19.87 13.24 -11.11
CA HIS A 369 18.47 12.85 -10.82
C HIS A 369 18.26 11.41 -11.27
N ILE A 370 17.81 10.52 -10.35
CA ILE A 370 17.48 9.14 -10.69
C ILE A 370 15.97 8.99 -10.90
N ASN A 371 15.56 8.36 -12.00
CA ASN A 371 14.17 8.27 -12.43
C ASN A 371 13.84 6.88 -12.99
N PRO A 372 12.77 6.21 -12.57
CA PRO A 372 12.35 4.95 -13.18
C PRO A 372 11.79 5.19 -14.58
N SER A 373 11.98 4.25 -15.50
CA SER A 373 11.40 4.29 -16.84
C SER A 373 10.09 3.51 -16.96
N ASP A 374 9.81 2.64 -16.01
CA ASP A 374 8.71 1.66 -15.99
C ASP A 374 7.70 1.86 -14.86
N PHE A 375 7.74 3.03 -14.18
CA PHE A 375 6.77 3.41 -13.16
C PHE A 375 6.10 4.75 -13.52
N PRO A 376 5.02 4.76 -14.33
CA PRO A 376 4.51 5.96 -15.02
C PRO A 376 4.33 7.19 -14.14
N ALA A 377 3.67 7.08 -12.99
CA ALA A 377 3.41 8.22 -12.11
C ALA A 377 4.70 8.83 -11.54
N VAL A 378 5.71 8.05 -11.23
CA VAL A 378 7.02 8.52 -10.75
C VAL A 378 7.85 9.05 -11.92
N THR A 379 7.83 8.35 -13.06
CA THR A 379 8.54 8.75 -14.28
C THR A 379 8.17 10.17 -14.72
N GLN A 380 6.88 10.48 -14.78
CA GLN A 380 6.42 11.80 -15.20
C GLN A 380 6.80 12.90 -14.22
N GLN A 381 6.67 12.66 -12.92
CA GLN A 381 7.12 13.61 -11.90
C GLN A 381 8.63 13.89 -12.02
N GLY A 382 9.43 12.85 -12.27
CA GLY A 382 10.88 12.99 -12.47
C GLY A 382 11.24 13.84 -13.68
N ARG A 383 10.55 13.66 -14.80
CA ARG A 383 10.75 14.47 -16.01
C ARG A 383 10.42 15.93 -15.77
N LEU A 384 9.32 16.22 -15.06
CA LEU A 384 8.97 17.61 -14.67
C LEU A 384 10.01 18.21 -13.73
N THR A 385 10.56 17.44 -12.80
CA THR A 385 11.66 17.91 -11.94
C THR A 385 12.90 18.27 -12.78
N VAL A 386 13.25 17.47 -13.76
CA VAL A 386 14.38 17.75 -14.67
C VAL A 386 14.12 19.05 -15.44
N GLU A 387 12.91 19.26 -15.94
CA GLU A 387 12.52 20.52 -16.61
C GLU A 387 12.60 21.74 -15.69
N LEU A 388 12.10 21.62 -14.46
CA LEU A 388 12.15 22.67 -13.45
C LEU A 388 13.61 23.04 -13.13
N MET A 389 14.46 22.06 -12.93
CA MET A 389 15.88 22.27 -12.62
C MET A 389 16.63 22.92 -13.81
N ARG A 390 16.30 22.55 -15.05
CA ARG A 390 16.85 23.25 -16.25
C ARG A 390 16.43 24.70 -16.32
N LYS A 391 15.17 25.03 -16.02
CA LYS A 391 14.67 26.42 -15.97
C LYS A 391 15.38 27.25 -14.88
N LEU A 392 15.84 26.61 -13.81
CA LEU A 392 16.67 27.24 -12.79
C LEU A 392 18.15 27.42 -13.22
N GLY A 393 18.55 26.91 -14.38
CA GLY A 393 19.94 26.95 -14.85
C GLY A 393 20.82 25.90 -14.23
N VAL A 394 20.24 24.84 -13.67
CA VAL A 394 20.98 23.73 -13.06
C VAL A 394 21.43 22.74 -14.12
N ASN A 395 22.68 22.30 -14.05
CA ASN A 395 23.25 21.23 -14.88
C ASN A 395 22.70 19.87 -14.41
N ILE A 396 21.42 19.60 -14.69
CA ILE A 396 20.76 18.36 -14.30
C ILE A 396 21.05 17.22 -15.26
N GLN A 397 21.47 16.08 -14.72
CA GLN A 397 21.74 14.85 -15.46
C GLN A 397 20.74 13.77 -14.99
N PRO A 398 19.67 13.51 -15.77
CA PRO A 398 18.75 12.41 -15.48
C PRO A 398 19.38 11.06 -15.82
N ILE A 399 19.21 10.09 -14.93
CA ILE A 399 19.54 8.70 -15.12
C ILE A 399 18.24 7.91 -15.06
N GLU A 400 17.78 7.45 -16.22
CA GLU A 400 16.59 6.62 -16.34
C GLU A 400 16.98 5.14 -16.44
N ALA A 401 16.33 4.28 -15.64
CA ALA A 401 16.48 2.83 -15.63
C ALA A 401 15.18 2.18 -15.15
N ASP A 402 15.09 0.86 -15.19
CA ASP A 402 13.98 0.14 -14.58
C ASP A 402 13.91 0.38 -13.06
N TRP A 403 12.71 0.19 -12.49
CA TRP A 403 12.44 0.46 -11.08
C TRP A 403 13.38 -0.28 -10.12
N ALA A 404 13.71 -1.55 -10.40
CA ALA A 404 14.59 -2.34 -9.54
C ALA A 404 16.03 -1.76 -9.52
N THR A 405 16.54 -1.35 -10.67
CA THR A 405 17.83 -0.68 -10.80
C THR A 405 17.84 0.67 -10.08
N ILE A 406 16.76 1.47 -10.20
CA ILE A 406 16.62 2.73 -9.47
C ILE A 406 16.57 2.49 -7.95
N LEU A 407 15.87 1.47 -7.47
CA LEU A 407 15.84 1.13 -6.04
C LEU A 407 17.23 0.77 -5.50
N ALA A 408 18.00 -0.02 -6.25
CA ALA A 408 19.36 -0.37 -5.86
C ALA A 408 20.26 0.87 -5.81
N ARG A 409 20.19 1.74 -6.84
CA ARG A 409 20.94 2.99 -6.88
C ARG A 409 20.53 3.98 -5.79
N ARG A 410 19.25 4.07 -5.47
CA ARG A 410 18.71 4.91 -4.40
C ARG A 410 19.30 4.58 -3.03
N ALA A 411 19.65 3.31 -2.79
CA ALA A 411 20.28 2.88 -1.55
C ALA A 411 21.78 3.24 -1.45
N ASN A 412 22.40 3.72 -2.55
CA ASN A 412 23.80 4.06 -2.60
C ASN A 412 24.07 5.43 -1.96
N ARG A 413 24.92 5.47 -0.93
CA ARG A 413 25.31 6.68 -0.18
C ARG A 413 26.56 7.37 -0.71
N ASN A 414 27.25 6.77 -1.65
CA ASN A 414 28.46 7.33 -2.22
C ASN A 414 28.19 8.68 -2.86
N PRO A 415 29.23 9.51 -3.05
CA PRO A 415 29.11 10.72 -3.84
C PRO A 415 28.49 10.44 -5.21
N PRO A 416 27.71 11.37 -5.77
CA PRO A 416 27.04 11.18 -7.05
C PRO A 416 27.94 10.74 -8.20
N ALA A 417 29.19 11.23 -8.23
CA ALA A 417 30.23 10.82 -9.18
C ALA A 417 30.66 9.34 -9.04
N GLN A 418 30.33 8.70 -7.91
CA GLN A 418 30.65 7.29 -7.59
C GLN A 418 29.38 6.43 -7.55
N GLY A 419 28.38 6.77 -8.35
CA GLY A 419 27.13 6.02 -8.46
C GLY A 419 26.03 6.44 -7.47
N GLY A 420 26.25 7.46 -6.66
CA GLY A 420 25.20 8.08 -5.83
C GLY A 420 24.23 8.95 -6.65
N TRP A 421 23.46 9.78 -5.96
CA TRP A 421 22.40 10.61 -6.54
C TRP A 421 22.16 11.87 -5.70
N HIS A 422 21.47 12.86 -6.28
CA HIS A 422 21.07 14.10 -5.60
C HIS A 422 19.57 14.20 -5.40
N LEU A 423 18.79 13.84 -6.42
CA LEU A 423 17.33 14.01 -6.46
C LEU A 423 16.65 12.72 -6.92
N HIS A 424 15.45 12.49 -6.39
CA HIS A 424 14.61 11.36 -6.75
C HIS A 424 13.14 11.67 -6.50
N ASN A 425 12.29 11.51 -7.52
CA ASN A 425 10.84 11.58 -7.31
C ASN A 425 10.30 10.22 -6.88
N THR A 426 9.26 10.24 -6.06
CA THR A 426 8.49 9.05 -5.69
C THR A 426 7.11 9.45 -5.14
N ASN A 427 6.34 8.47 -4.73
CA ASN A 427 5.09 8.68 -4.02
C ASN A 427 4.97 7.69 -2.85
N GLY A 428 4.12 8.04 -1.88
CA GLY A 428 3.74 7.15 -0.78
C GLY A 428 2.22 6.98 -0.72
N PRO A 429 1.71 5.73 -0.73
CA PRO A 429 0.31 5.49 -0.43
C PRO A 429 -0.06 6.05 0.95
N ALA A 430 -1.20 6.71 1.06
CA ALA A 430 -1.63 7.34 2.31
C ALA A 430 -1.55 6.38 3.51
N ALA A 431 -1.99 5.15 3.35
CA ALA A 431 -1.95 4.14 4.40
C ALA A 431 -0.54 3.80 4.93
N THR A 432 0.51 4.05 4.14
CA THR A 432 1.90 3.76 4.51
C THR A 432 2.66 4.96 5.07
N ILE A 433 2.05 6.15 5.00
CA ILE A 433 2.65 7.40 5.48
C ILE A 433 1.66 8.24 6.31
N ALA A 434 0.58 7.61 6.83
CA ALA A 434 -0.54 8.31 7.47
C ALA A 434 -0.20 8.94 8.84
N ASN A 435 0.81 8.43 9.54
CA ASN A 435 1.17 8.89 10.87
C ASN A 435 2.69 8.75 11.12
N PRO A 436 3.24 9.39 12.17
CA PRO A 436 4.67 9.37 12.47
C PRO A 436 5.29 7.99 12.65
N ALA A 437 4.55 7.00 13.16
CA ALA A 437 5.09 5.66 13.42
C ALA A 437 5.31 4.84 12.14
N VAL A 438 4.48 5.04 11.10
CA VAL A 438 4.57 4.29 9.83
C VAL A 438 5.27 5.06 8.72
N SER A 439 5.30 6.39 8.77
CA SER A 439 5.82 7.22 7.69
C SER A 439 7.34 7.13 7.57
N PHE A 440 7.80 6.31 6.61
CA PHE A 440 9.22 6.21 6.28
C PHE A 440 9.80 7.52 5.72
N ALA A 441 8.98 8.35 5.07
CA ALA A 441 9.40 9.56 4.37
C ALA A 441 9.76 10.70 5.32
N ILE A 442 9.08 10.75 6.49
CA ILE A 442 9.22 11.83 7.48
C ILE A 442 10.40 11.62 8.43
N ARG A 443 10.90 10.38 8.59
CA ARG A 443 11.97 10.05 9.53
C ARG A 443 13.26 10.78 9.16
N MET A 444 13.88 11.40 10.16
CA MET A 444 15.08 12.22 10.04
C MET A 444 16.21 11.71 10.98
N ASN A 445 16.33 10.40 11.12
CA ASN A 445 17.27 9.72 12.01
C ASN A 445 18.62 9.38 11.35
N GLY A 446 19.04 10.18 10.38
CA GLY A 446 20.38 10.11 9.77
C GLY A 446 20.60 8.81 9.01
N GLN A 447 21.61 8.03 9.38
CA GLN A 447 21.95 6.79 8.67
C GLN A 447 20.85 5.73 8.68
N ALA A 448 19.95 5.74 9.65
CA ALA A 448 18.80 4.85 9.71
C ALA A 448 17.57 5.39 8.93
N ALA A 449 17.62 6.66 8.49
CA ALA A 449 16.56 7.23 7.68
C ALA A 449 16.44 6.55 6.32
N TRP A 450 15.25 6.56 5.78
CA TRP A 450 15.00 6.14 4.41
C TRP A 450 15.90 6.93 3.43
N PRO A 451 16.34 6.36 2.28
CA PRO A 451 17.29 6.98 1.36
C PRO A 451 17.02 8.47 1.10
N GLY A 452 18.10 9.23 1.15
CA GLY A 452 18.14 10.69 1.28
C GLY A 452 18.73 11.13 2.62
N TRP A 453 18.65 10.28 3.63
CA TRP A 453 19.35 10.31 4.92
C TRP A 453 19.29 11.66 5.65
N PRO A 454 18.11 12.30 5.78
CA PRO A 454 17.97 13.53 6.54
C PRO A 454 18.27 13.30 8.02
N THR A 455 18.76 14.32 8.68
CA THR A 455 19.01 14.33 10.12
C THR A 455 18.37 15.56 10.76
N ASP A 456 17.50 15.34 11.75
CA ASP A 456 16.89 16.40 12.56
C ASP A 456 16.44 15.79 13.90
N ALA A 457 17.14 16.14 14.98
CA ALA A 457 16.88 15.58 16.31
C ALA A 457 15.53 16.05 16.89
N ASP A 458 15.11 17.27 16.57
CA ASP A 458 13.84 17.82 17.05
C ASP A 458 12.66 17.13 16.36
N ALA A 459 12.78 16.80 15.05
CA ALA A 459 11.78 16.02 14.33
C ALA A 459 11.65 14.60 14.93
N GLU A 460 12.76 13.92 15.17
CA GLU A 460 12.74 12.57 15.77
C GLU A 460 12.19 12.59 17.21
N ALA A 461 12.48 13.66 17.98
CA ALA A 461 11.89 13.83 19.31
C ALA A 461 10.35 13.93 19.24
N GLN A 462 9.77 14.54 18.20
CA GLN A 462 8.32 14.58 18.02
C GLN A 462 7.75 13.24 17.56
N VAL A 463 8.47 12.46 16.77
CA VAL A 463 8.07 11.08 16.45
C VAL A 463 8.00 10.24 17.74
N GLU A 464 9.01 10.33 18.58
CA GLU A 464 9.02 9.63 19.88
C GLU A 464 7.94 10.18 20.83
N ALA A 465 7.69 11.49 20.85
CA ALA A 465 6.60 12.10 21.61
C ALA A 465 5.24 11.58 21.15
N TRP A 466 5.01 11.44 19.85
CA TRP A 466 3.78 10.87 19.29
C TRP A 466 3.61 9.40 19.71
N ILE A 467 4.68 8.60 19.59
CA ILE A 467 4.68 7.17 19.97
C ILE A 467 4.42 6.98 21.46
N ASN A 468 4.92 7.92 22.29
CA ASN A 468 4.90 7.83 23.74
C ASN A 468 3.75 8.62 24.40
N ALA A 469 2.91 9.29 23.60
CA ALA A 469 1.77 10.03 24.13
C ALA A 469 0.80 9.12 24.88
N ASP A 470 0.21 9.63 25.95
CA ASP A 470 -0.74 8.88 26.78
C ASP A 470 -2.16 8.86 26.19
N ASP A 471 -2.45 9.79 25.29
CA ASP A 471 -3.77 9.96 24.67
C ASP A 471 -3.68 10.59 23.26
N GLN A 472 -4.83 10.68 22.58
CA GLN A 472 -4.96 11.29 21.26
C GLN A 472 -4.56 12.77 21.25
N ALA A 473 -4.85 13.51 22.31
CA ALA A 473 -4.52 14.94 22.38
C ALA A 473 -2.99 15.15 22.37
N GLY A 474 -2.26 14.31 23.12
CA GLY A 474 -0.79 14.31 23.09
C GLY A 474 -0.24 13.92 21.72
N GLN A 475 -0.85 12.93 21.06
CA GLN A 475 -0.48 12.55 19.70
C GLN A 475 -0.70 13.69 18.70
N ASP A 476 -1.83 14.40 18.80
CA ASP A 476 -2.16 15.53 17.92
C ASP A 476 -1.18 16.68 18.07
N VAL A 477 -0.77 16.98 19.32
CA VAL A 477 0.24 18.03 19.61
C VAL A 477 1.60 17.65 18.99
N ALA A 478 2.06 16.43 19.22
CA ALA A 478 3.34 15.93 18.68
C ALA A 478 3.32 15.91 17.14
N MET A 479 2.21 15.44 16.53
CA MET A 479 2.04 15.38 15.09
C MET A 479 2.07 16.78 14.45
N ARG A 480 1.39 17.76 15.04
CA ARG A 480 1.43 19.16 14.59
C ARG A 480 2.85 19.70 14.62
N ARG A 481 3.53 19.53 15.76
CA ARG A 481 4.89 20.04 15.93
C ARG A 481 5.88 19.37 14.97
N LEU A 482 5.74 18.07 14.75
CA LEU A 482 6.53 17.35 13.76
C LEU A 482 6.36 17.95 12.35
N GLN A 483 5.12 18.25 11.95
CA GLN A 483 4.83 18.82 10.64
C GLN A 483 5.45 20.22 10.48
N GLU A 484 5.38 21.08 11.50
CA GLU A 484 6.02 22.40 11.50
C GLU A 484 7.54 22.28 11.31
N ILE A 485 8.20 21.39 12.08
CA ILE A 485 9.66 21.17 11.98
C ILE A 485 10.02 20.62 10.60
N THR A 486 9.32 19.61 10.13
CA THR A 486 9.65 18.95 8.86
C THR A 486 9.28 19.78 7.63
N TRP A 487 8.31 20.68 7.73
CA TRP A 487 8.04 21.69 6.68
C TRP A 487 9.21 22.67 6.52
N GLU A 488 9.93 22.95 7.60
CA GLU A 488 11.10 23.82 7.59
C GLU A 488 12.40 23.10 7.25
N SER A 489 12.60 21.87 7.75
CA SER A 489 13.82 21.09 7.52
C SER A 489 13.80 20.28 6.22
N LEU A 490 12.62 20.05 5.64
CA LEU A 490 12.37 19.44 4.34
C LEU A 490 13.11 18.13 4.09
N PRO A 491 12.70 17.02 4.70
CA PRO A 491 13.16 15.71 4.30
C PRO A 491 12.77 15.38 2.84
N PHE A 492 11.70 15.98 2.35
CA PHE A 492 11.24 15.98 0.95
C PHE A 492 10.39 17.23 0.67
N ALA A 493 10.17 17.55 -0.60
CA ALA A 493 9.21 18.56 -1.02
C ALA A 493 7.96 17.88 -1.62
N PRO A 494 6.74 18.13 -1.11
CA PRO A 494 5.53 17.54 -1.66
C PRO A 494 5.24 18.08 -3.07
N THR A 495 4.82 17.18 -3.96
CA THR A 495 4.45 17.51 -5.36
C THR A 495 2.93 17.45 -5.60
N GLY A 496 2.15 17.12 -4.57
CA GLY A 496 0.69 17.05 -4.60
C GLY A 496 0.15 15.68 -4.19
N LEU A 497 -1.16 15.59 -4.09
CA LEU A 497 -1.89 14.36 -3.76
C LEU A 497 -2.70 13.92 -4.98
N PHE A 498 -2.61 12.65 -5.35
CA PHE A 498 -3.38 12.08 -6.46
C PHE A 498 -4.01 10.74 -6.10
N GLN A 499 -5.06 10.39 -6.82
CA GLN A 499 -5.79 9.15 -6.66
C GLN A 499 -5.68 8.33 -7.95
N LEU A 500 -5.61 7.02 -7.80
CA LEU A 500 -5.65 6.10 -8.92
C LEU A 500 -7.05 5.55 -9.09
N ARG A 501 -7.43 5.27 -10.34
CA ARG A 501 -8.68 4.59 -10.65
C ARG A 501 -8.45 3.08 -10.74
N THR A 502 -9.47 2.34 -10.37
CA THR A 502 -9.63 0.92 -10.67
C THR A 502 -10.74 0.75 -11.70
N ALA A 503 -10.68 -0.33 -12.49
CA ALA A 503 -11.68 -0.59 -13.53
C ALA A 503 -12.22 -2.01 -13.42
N PHE A 504 -13.53 -2.16 -13.53
CA PHE A 504 -14.19 -3.45 -13.40
C PHE A 504 -15.44 -3.56 -14.29
N ARG A 505 -15.91 -4.78 -14.47
CA ARG A 505 -17.12 -5.07 -15.20
C ARG A 505 -18.33 -4.38 -14.53
N ARG A 506 -19.24 -3.82 -15.33
CA ARG A 506 -20.43 -3.12 -14.83
C ARG A 506 -21.41 -4.06 -14.10
N ASP A 507 -21.39 -5.35 -14.40
CA ASP A 507 -22.14 -6.38 -13.70
C ASP A 507 -21.46 -6.83 -12.37
N LEU A 508 -20.27 -6.30 -12.05
CA LEU A 508 -19.62 -6.51 -10.75
C LEU A 508 -19.98 -5.34 -9.82
N THR A 509 -20.56 -5.67 -8.68
CA THR A 509 -20.98 -4.71 -7.65
C THR A 509 -20.29 -4.98 -6.32
N GLY A 510 -20.30 -4.02 -5.40
CA GLY A 510 -19.74 -4.17 -4.07
C GLY A 510 -18.23 -4.04 -3.99
N VAL A 511 -17.56 -3.47 -5.00
CA VAL A 511 -16.14 -3.15 -4.97
C VAL A 511 -15.87 -2.11 -3.89
N LEU A 512 -15.07 -2.49 -2.89
CA LEU A 512 -14.70 -1.63 -1.77
C LEU A 512 -13.54 -0.71 -2.15
N GLN A 513 -13.56 0.51 -1.64
CA GLN A 513 -12.46 1.46 -1.75
C GLN A 513 -11.52 1.33 -0.55
N GLY A 514 -10.22 1.55 -0.76
CA GLY A 514 -9.20 1.57 0.30
C GLY A 514 -7.81 1.25 -0.23
N PRO A 515 -6.83 1.11 0.68
CA PRO A 515 -5.41 1.01 0.30
C PRO A 515 -5.02 -0.33 -0.33
N ASN A 516 -5.94 -1.29 -0.39
CA ASN A 516 -5.73 -2.61 -1.01
C ASN A 516 -6.99 -3.04 -1.78
N PRO A 517 -6.88 -3.89 -2.81
CA PRO A 517 -8.05 -4.53 -3.39
C PRO A 517 -8.61 -5.57 -2.40
N PHE A 518 -9.81 -5.31 -1.90
CA PHE A 518 -10.51 -6.21 -0.98
C PHE A 518 -11.40 -7.16 -1.76
N LEU A 519 -11.02 -8.44 -1.84
CA LEU A 519 -11.64 -9.45 -2.70
C LEU A 519 -12.81 -10.16 -1.99
N TRP A 520 -13.59 -9.40 -1.23
CA TRP A 520 -14.85 -9.79 -0.59
C TRP A 520 -15.92 -8.72 -0.81
N ASN A 521 -17.16 -9.00 -0.41
CA ASN A 521 -18.33 -8.15 -0.64
C ASN A 521 -18.76 -8.02 -2.11
N LEU A 522 -17.98 -8.56 -3.03
CA LEU A 522 -18.22 -8.49 -4.48
C LEU A 522 -19.34 -9.41 -4.90
N ARG A 523 -20.23 -8.94 -5.78
CA ARG A 523 -21.36 -9.71 -6.33
C ARG A 523 -21.47 -9.46 -7.82
N ARG A 524 -21.96 -10.47 -8.53
CA ARG A 524 -22.40 -10.29 -9.91
C ARG A 524 -23.90 -10.02 -9.91
N GLY A 525 -24.32 -8.85 -10.46
CA GLY A 525 -25.71 -8.40 -10.59
C GLY A 525 -26.31 -8.73 -11.93
#